data_53eda3db8ec68ef5afb148ed5f83bfd7
#
_entry.id   53eda3db8ec68ef5afb148ed5f83bfd7
#
_cell.length_a   1.000
_cell.length_b   1.000
_cell.length_c   1.000
_cell.angle_alpha   90.00
_cell.angle_beta   90.00
_cell.angle_gamma   90.00
#
_symmetry.space_group_name_H-M   'P 1'
#
loop_
_entity.id
_entity.type
_entity.pdbx_description
1 polymer ?
#
loop_
_entity_poly.entity_id
_entity_poly.type
_entity_poly.pdbx_seq_one_letter_code
_entity_poly.pdbx_strand_id
1 'polypeptide(L)'
;MAVSDFALQLKTETKKSHTAAENTKFVSSFLRGVVSKDSYKQLVANFYFVYRAMEEEFEKHKNHPVLGELHNEALNRVNNLERDLRYYYGPIWRHHIKPTEQCQRYVNRIREVSEDDPELLVGHHYTRYMGDLSGGQILKNIAEKSLNLRDGEGLWFYEFEGIEDKKAFKAVSYTHL
;
A
#
# COMPACT_ATOMS: atom_id res chain seq x y z
N MET A 1 23.56 0.64 -10.84
CA MET A 1 23.22 -0.78 -10.64
C MET A 1 22.16 -1.15 -11.66
N ALA A 2 22.29 -2.28 -12.32
CA ALA A 2 21.28 -2.75 -13.28
C ALA A 2 20.02 -3.22 -12.49
N VAL A 3 18.85 -2.89 -13.03
CA VAL A 3 17.57 -3.44 -12.54
C VAL A 3 17.58 -4.94 -12.84
N SER A 4 17.15 -5.79 -11.89
CA SER A 4 17.08 -7.23 -12.15
C SER A 4 16.09 -7.53 -13.30
N ASP A 5 16.31 -8.60 -14.05
CA ASP A 5 15.40 -9.03 -15.12
C ASP A 5 13.99 -9.29 -14.57
N PHE A 6 13.89 -9.79 -13.35
CA PHE A 6 12.61 -10.05 -12.69
C PHE A 6 11.85 -8.76 -12.35
N ALA A 7 12.53 -7.73 -11.81
CA ALA A 7 11.90 -6.44 -11.53
C ALA A 7 11.42 -5.74 -12.81
N LEU A 8 12.17 -5.88 -13.91
CA LEU A 8 11.75 -5.38 -15.23
C LEU A 8 10.52 -6.15 -15.75
N GLN A 9 10.51 -7.45 -15.59
CA GLN A 9 9.37 -8.30 -15.94
C GLN A 9 8.12 -7.91 -15.13
N LEU A 10 8.21 -7.80 -13.80
CA LEU A 10 7.11 -7.36 -12.96
C LEU A 10 6.54 -6.02 -13.43
N LYS A 11 7.40 -5.04 -13.70
CA LYS A 11 6.98 -3.73 -14.21
C LYS A 11 6.24 -3.83 -15.55
N THR A 12 6.72 -4.67 -16.45
CA THR A 12 6.15 -4.83 -17.80
C THR A 12 4.80 -5.54 -17.74
N GLU A 13 4.74 -6.67 -17.04
CA GLU A 13 3.53 -7.50 -16.95
C GLU A 13 2.40 -6.81 -16.14
N THR A 14 2.74 -6.00 -15.14
CA THR A 14 1.74 -5.25 -14.35
C THR A 14 1.24 -3.97 -15.03
N LYS A 15 1.87 -3.52 -16.13
CA LYS A 15 1.54 -2.25 -16.79
C LYS A 15 0.08 -2.15 -17.22
N LYS A 16 -0.49 -3.21 -17.80
CA LYS A 16 -1.89 -3.24 -18.24
C LYS A 16 -2.85 -3.10 -17.05
N SER A 17 -2.60 -3.85 -15.97
CA SER A 17 -3.40 -3.80 -14.76
C SER A 17 -3.28 -2.45 -14.04
N HIS A 18 -2.08 -1.87 -14.03
CA HIS A 18 -1.82 -0.54 -13.48
C HIS A 18 -2.64 0.52 -14.23
N THR A 19 -2.58 0.55 -15.56
CA THR A 19 -3.37 1.45 -16.39
C THR A 19 -4.88 1.25 -16.20
N ALA A 20 -5.33 -0.01 -16.07
CA ALA A 20 -6.75 -0.29 -15.79
C ALA A 20 -7.18 0.26 -14.44
N ALA A 21 -6.34 0.16 -13.41
CA ALA A 21 -6.62 0.72 -12.08
C ALA A 21 -6.69 2.25 -12.11
N GLU A 22 -5.76 2.92 -12.79
CA GLU A 22 -5.75 4.38 -12.95
C GLU A 22 -7.00 4.90 -13.68
N ASN A 23 -7.52 4.14 -14.62
CA ASN A 23 -8.72 4.48 -15.39
C ASN A 23 -10.03 4.19 -14.66
N THR A 24 -10.00 3.60 -13.46
CA THR A 24 -11.22 3.48 -12.66
C THR A 24 -11.78 4.85 -12.29
N LYS A 25 -13.10 4.95 -12.18
CA LYS A 25 -13.77 6.21 -11.88
C LYS A 25 -13.24 6.88 -10.61
N PHE A 26 -12.97 6.10 -9.57
CA PHE A 26 -12.43 6.63 -8.32
C PHE A 26 -11.01 7.16 -8.50
N VAL A 27 -10.07 6.34 -9.01
CA VAL A 27 -8.66 6.72 -9.13
C VAL A 27 -8.49 7.88 -10.11
N SER A 28 -9.16 7.85 -11.26
CA SER A 28 -9.08 8.93 -12.23
C SER A 28 -9.67 10.26 -11.69
N SER A 29 -10.71 10.23 -10.86
CA SER A 29 -11.23 11.41 -10.17
C SER A 29 -10.27 11.89 -9.09
N PHE A 30 -9.67 10.99 -8.33
CA PHE A 30 -8.69 11.32 -7.32
C PHE A 30 -7.46 12.01 -7.94
N LEU A 31 -6.91 11.46 -9.02
CA LEU A 31 -5.78 12.06 -9.74
C LEU A 31 -6.07 13.47 -10.27
N ARG A 32 -7.31 13.78 -10.56
CA ARG A 32 -7.75 15.14 -10.94
C ARG A 32 -8.05 16.05 -9.74
N GLY A 33 -7.80 15.61 -8.52
CA GLY A 33 -8.08 16.36 -7.31
C GLY A 33 -9.56 16.38 -6.91
N VAL A 34 -10.37 15.48 -7.44
CA VAL A 34 -11.79 15.36 -7.12
C VAL A 34 -12.00 14.12 -6.24
N VAL A 35 -11.86 14.30 -4.95
CA VAL A 35 -12.10 13.25 -3.96
C VAL A 35 -12.90 13.81 -2.79
N SER A 36 -13.94 13.08 -2.37
CA SER A 36 -14.68 13.45 -1.16
C SER A 36 -14.00 12.86 0.08
N LYS A 37 -14.14 13.52 1.23
CA LYS A 37 -13.63 13.03 2.51
C LYS A 37 -14.17 11.63 2.84
N ASP A 38 -15.44 11.35 2.53
CA ASP A 38 -16.05 10.04 2.77
C ASP A 38 -15.46 8.94 1.90
N SER A 39 -15.19 9.23 0.62
CA SER A 39 -14.52 8.27 -0.26
C SER A 39 -13.07 8.01 0.15
N TYR A 40 -12.37 9.07 0.60
CA TYR A 40 -10.99 8.95 1.04
C TYR A 40 -10.86 8.15 2.35
N LYS A 41 -11.68 8.45 3.36
CA LYS A 41 -11.66 7.69 4.61
C LYS A 41 -12.04 6.21 4.42
N GLN A 42 -12.91 5.89 3.44
CA GLN A 42 -13.20 4.50 3.08
C GLN A 42 -11.99 3.83 2.40
N LEU A 43 -11.23 4.55 1.57
CA LEU A 43 -9.97 4.06 1.02
C LEU A 43 -8.97 3.73 2.12
N VAL A 44 -8.79 4.65 3.09
CA VAL A 44 -7.91 4.43 4.26
C VAL A 44 -8.36 3.20 5.06
N ALA A 45 -9.66 3.01 5.26
CA ALA A 45 -10.21 1.84 5.93
C ALA A 45 -9.90 0.55 5.15
N ASN A 46 -10.06 0.53 3.83
CA ASN A 46 -9.70 -0.62 3.01
C ASN A 46 -8.19 -0.91 3.06
N PHE A 47 -7.35 0.13 3.03
CA PHE A 47 -5.90 -0.04 3.18
C PHE A 47 -5.54 -0.69 4.50
N TYR A 48 -6.17 -0.32 5.60
CA TYR A 48 -5.94 -0.95 6.89
C TYR A 48 -6.12 -2.47 6.85
N PHE A 49 -7.20 -2.97 6.25
CA PHE A 49 -7.43 -4.42 6.15
C PHE A 49 -6.41 -5.12 5.24
N VAL A 50 -6.04 -4.48 4.13
CA VAL A 50 -5.06 -5.02 3.19
C VAL A 50 -3.67 -5.09 3.81
N TYR A 51 -3.18 -3.96 4.35
CA TYR A 51 -1.82 -3.90 4.92
C TYR A 51 -1.69 -4.74 6.18
N ARG A 52 -2.73 -4.80 6.99
CA ARG A 52 -2.75 -5.70 8.13
C ARG A 52 -2.60 -7.16 7.70
N ALA A 53 -3.34 -7.60 6.69
CA ALA A 53 -3.18 -8.95 6.17
C ALA A 53 -1.77 -9.18 5.61
N MET A 54 -1.22 -8.24 4.84
CA MET A 54 0.13 -8.35 4.32
C MET A 54 1.18 -8.45 5.43
N GLU A 55 1.14 -7.57 6.42
CA GLU A 55 2.10 -7.56 7.54
C GLU A 55 1.99 -8.84 8.38
N GLU A 56 0.76 -9.33 8.65
CA GLU A 56 0.52 -10.60 9.31
C GLU A 56 1.14 -11.78 8.53
N GLU A 57 0.97 -11.83 7.21
CA GLU A 57 1.48 -12.92 6.39
C GLU A 57 3.00 -12.84 6.19
N PHE A 58 3.58 -11.64 5.99
CA PHE A 58 5.03 -11.48 5.93
C PHE A 58 5.71 -11.84 7.25
N GLU A 59 5.13 -11.51 8.40
CA GLU A 59 5.65 -11.92 9.72
C GLU A 59 5.67 -13.45 9.88
N LYS A 60 4.65 -14.16 9.41
CA LYS A 60 4.64 -15.64 9.42
C LYS A 60 5.81 -16.23 8.61
N HIS A 61 6.16 -15.56 7.51
CA HIS A 61 7.19 -16.00 6.56
C HIS A 61 8.54 -15.28 6.71
N LYS A 62 8.81 -14.61 7.83
CA LYS A 62 10.05 -13.84 8.05
C LYS A 62 11.34 -14.65 7.94
N ASN A 63 11.28 -15.96 8.15
CA ASN A 63 12.41 -16.89 7.99
C ASN A 63 12.41 -17.60 6.62
N HIS A 64 11.49 -17.28 5.73
CA HIS A 64 11.47 -17.84 4.37
C HIS A 64 12.63 -17.27 3.56
N PRO A 65 13.37 -18.08 2.77
CA PRO A 65 14.56 -17.64 2.04
C PRO A 65 14.35 -16.40 1.17
N VAL A 66 13.19 -16.28 0.50
CA VAL A 66 12.87 -15.16 -0.37
C VAL A 66 12.15 -14.05 0.40
N LEU A 67 11.11 -14.38 1.15
CA LEU A 67 10.26 -13.38 1.81
C LEU A 67 10.96 -12.71 3.00
N GLY A 68 11.88 -13.41 3.67
CA GLY A 68 12.68 -12.84 4.75
C GLY A 68 13.53 -11.66 4.29
N GLU A 69 14.06 -11.70 3.06
CA GLU A 69 14.82 -10.59 2.46
C GLU A 69 13.96 -9.35 2.20
N LEU A 70 12.66 -9.53 2.01
CA LEU A 70 11.69 -8.46 1.78
C LEU A 70 11.04 -7.96 3.07
N HIS A 71 11.19 -8.69 4.18
CA HIS A 71 10.64 -8.33 5.46
C HIS A 71 11.38 -7.11 6.03
N ASN A 72 10.74 -5.94 6.01
CA ASN A 72 11.30 -4.69 6.49
C ASN A 72 10.24 -3.88 7.24
N GLU A 73 10.42 -3.75 8.55
CA GLU A 73 9.49 -3.03 9.42
C GLU A 73 9.28 -1.56 9.03
N ALA A 74 10.28 -0.91 8.40
CA ALA A 74 10.12 0.46 7.90
C ALA A 74 9.04 0.61 6.80
N LEU A 75 8.68 -0.51 6.16
CA LEU A 75 7.57 -0.55 5.20
C LEU A 75 6.20 -0.74 5.85
N ASN A 76 6.12 -1.16 7.12
CA ASN A 76 4.86 -1.42 7.80
C ASN A 76 3.98 -0.18 7.87
N ARG A 77 2.71 -0.33 7.49
CA ARG A 77 1.74 0.77 7.34
C ARG A 77 0.63 0.74 8.38
N VAL A 78 0.41 -0.40 9.07
CA VAL A 78 -0.72 -0.57 9.99
C VAL A 78 -0.76 0.50 11.06
N ASN A 79 0.36 0.78 11.72
CA ASN A 79 0.41 1.81 12.78
C ASN A 79 0.01 3.20 12.27
N ASN A 80 0.51 3.58 11.09
CA ASN A 80 0.19 4.86 10.47
C ASN A 80 -1.26 4.91 9.98
N LEU A 81 -1.78 3.81 9.44
CA LEU A 81 -3.19 3.68 9.07
C LEU A 81 -4.11 3.77 10.30
N GLU A 82 -3.72 3.23 11.45
CA GLU A 82 -4.49 3.41 12.69
C GLU A 82 -4.55 4.87 13.15
N ARG A 83 -3.45 5.63 12.96
CA ARG A 83 -3.44 7.08 13.23
C ARG A 83 -4.42 7.80 12.31
N ASP A 84 -4.39 7.50 10.99
CA ASP A 84 -5.32 8.07 10.02
C ASP A 84 -6.78 7.70 10.33
N LEU A 85 -7.04 6.46 10.72
CA LEU A 85 -8.39 6.01 11.09
C LEU A 85 -8.91 6.71 12.35
N ARG A 86 -8.05 6.96 13.35
CA ARG A 86 -8.43 7.77 14.51
C ARG A 86 -8.80 9.20 14.11
N TYR A 87 -8.08 9.79 13.17
CA TYR A 87 -8.38 11.12 12.65
C TYR A 87 -9.73 11.16 11.92
N TYR A 88 -10.01 10.17 11.05
CA TYR A 88 -11.23 10.16 10.22
C TYR A 88 -12.47 9.66 10.93
N TYR A 89 -12.36 8.71 11.85
CA TYR A 89 -13.47 8.02 12.49
C TYR A 89 -13.52 8.19 14.01
N GLY A 90 -12.53 8.86 14.61
CA GLY A 90 -12.43 9.04 16.05
C GLY A 90 -11.86 7.83 16.80
N PRO A 91 -11.83 7.87 18.15
CA PRO A 91 -11.13 6.90 18.99
C PRO A 91 -11.69 5.47 18.90
N ILE A 92 -12.96 5.32 18.57
CA ILE A 92 -13.64 4.02 18.43
C ILE A 92 -13.75 3.56 16.97
N TRP A 93 -12.84 4.00 16.11
CA TRP A 93 -12.84 3.76 14.66
C TRP A 93 -13.01 2.28 14.27
N ARG A 94 -12.51 1.33 15.10
CA ARG A 94 -12.64 -0.10 14.81
C ARG A 94 -14.10 -0.58 14.70
N HIS A 95 -15.02 0.10 15.37
CA HIS A 95 -16.46 -0.19 15.30
C HIS A 95 -17.13 0.43 14.07
N HIS A 96 -16.48 1.37 13.42
CA HIS A 96 -17.04 2.14 12.30
C HIS A 96 -16.58 1.68 10.93
N ILE A 97 -15.52 0.86 10.86
CA ILE A 97 -14.97 0.42 9.57
C ILE A 97 -15.32 -1.02 9.26
N LYS A 98 -15.56 -1.26 7.97
CA LYS A 98 -15.69 -2.61 7.40
C LYS A 98 -14.99 -2.62 6.05
N PRO A 99 -14.34 -3.74 5.67
CA PRO A 99 -13.80 -3.88 4.33
C PRO A 99 -14.95 -3.88 3.32
N THR A 100 -14.74 -3.25 2.17
CA THR A 100 -15.63 -3.46 1.02
C THR A 100 -15.51 -4.91 0.54
N GLU A 101 -16.49 -5.39 -0.22
CA GLU A 101 -16.45 -6.75 -0.79
C GLU A 101 -15.17 -7.00 -1.60
N GLN A 102 -14.75 -6.03 -2.43
CA GLN A 102 -13.53 -6.10 -3.22
C GLN A 102 -12.28 -6.13 -2.34
N CYS A 103 -12.26 -5.33 -1.26
CA CYS A 103 -11.18 -5.35 -0.28
C CYS A 103 -11.10 -6.72 0.40
N GLN A 104 -12.23 -7.30 0.82
CA GLN A 104 -12.27 -8.61 1.46
C GLN A 104 -11.78 -9.71 0.51
N ARG A 105 -12.14 -9.67 -0.78
CA ARG A 105 -11.62 -10.60 -1.78
C ARG A 105 -10.09 -10.50 -1.91
N TYR A 106 -9.55 -9.29 -1.89
CA TYR A 106 -8.11 -9.09 -1.96
C TYR A 106 -7.39 -9.58 -0.71
N VAL A 107 -7.93 -9.31 0.48
CA VAL A 107 -7.42 -9.86 1.75
C VAL A 107 -7.42 -11.38 1.75
N ASN A 108 -8.51 -12.00 1.28
CA ASN A 108 -8.61 -13.46 1.18
C ASN A 108 -7.54 -14.01 0.22
N ARG A 109 -7.31 -13.33 -0.93
CA ARG A 109 -6.28 -13.75 -1.89
C ARG A 109 -4.87 -13.67 -1.32
N ILE A 110 -4.55 -12.62 -0.54
CA ILE A 110 -3.26 -12.51 0.16
C ILE A 110 -3.04 -13.72 1.08
N ARG A 111 -4.05 -14.10 1.85
CA ARG A 111 -3.97 -15.25 2.76
C ARG A 111 -3.87 -16.57 2.02
N GLU A 112 -4.67 -16.76 0.99
CA GLU A 112 -4.65 -17.95 0.12
C GLU A 112 -3.25 -18.17 -0.46
N VAL A 113 -2.64 -17.15 -1.08
CA VAL A 113 -1.29 -17.30 -1.66
C VAL A 113 -0.24 -17.52 -0.58
N SER A 114 -0.42 -16.97 0.62
CA SER A 114 0.48 -17.20 1.74
C SER A 114 0.49 -18.66 2.19
N GLU A 115 -0.66 -19.35 2.08
CA GLU A 115 -0.80 -20.76 2.48
C GLU A 115 -0.34 -21.71 1.35
N ASP A 116 -0.70 -21.42 0.10
CA ASP A 116 -0.52 -22.32 -1.04
C ASP A 116 0.87 -22.18 -1.68
N ASP A 117 1.33 -20.93 -1.88
CA ASP A 117 2.59 -20.58 -2.56
C ASP A 117 3.08 -19.21 -2.06
N PRO A 118 3.74 -19.17 -0.89
CA PRO A 118 4.10 -17.92 -0.22
C PRO A 118 5.00 -17.01 -1.05
N GLU A 119 5.77 -17.51 -2.00
CA GLU A 119 6.61 -16.69 -2.88
C GLU A 119 5.78 -15.71 -3.75
N LEU A 120 4.51 -16.03 -4.01
CA LEU A 120 3.59 -15.11 -4.71
C LEU A 120 3.31 -13.82 -3.94
N LEU A 121 3.59 -13.79 -2.62
CA LEU A 121 3.51 -12.55 -1.83
C LEU A 121 4.49 -11.48 -2.33
N VAL A 122 5.56 -11.84 -3.04
CA VAL A 122 6.49 -10.90 -3.68
C VAL A 122 5.74 -9.95 -4.62
N GLY A 123 4.78 -10.46 -5.39
CA GLY A 123 3.95 -9.65 -6.30
C GLY A 123 3.08 -8.64 -5.54
N HIS A 124 2.51 -9.04 -4.40
CA HIS A 124 1.74 -8.15 -3.54
C HIS A 124 2.63 -7.09 -2.90
N HIS A 125 3.80 -7.47 -2.38
CA HIS A 125 4.81 -6.57 -1.82
C HIS A 125 5.23 -5.51 -2.85
N TYR A 126 5.63 -5.94 -4.03
CA TYR A 126 6.02 -5.05 -5.12
C TYR A 126 4.91 -4.05 -5.46
N THR A 127 3.70 -4.55 -5.72
CA THR A 127 2.59 -3.72 -6.15
C THR A 127 2.21 -2.67 -5.10
N ARG A 128 2.22 -3.04 -3.82
CA ARG A 128 1.79 -2.14 -2.75
C ARG A 128 2.92 -1.21 -2.31
N TYR A 129 3.97 -1.74 -1.71
CA TYR A 129 4.99 -0.89 -1.08
C TYR A 129 5.80 -0.06 -2.09
N MET A 130 6.17 -0.64 -3.23
CA MET A 130 6.90 0.13 -4.25
C MET A 130 5.99 1.16 -4.93
N GLY A 131 4.70 0.86 -5.04
CA GLY A 131 3.68 1.82 -5.48
C GLY A 131 3.53 3.00 -4.52
N ASP A 132 3.46 2.74 -3.21
CA ASP A 132 3.30 3.76 -2.17
C ASP A 132 4.51 4.70 -2.08
N LEU A 133 5.72 4.13 -2.20
CA LEU A 133 6.97 4.91 -2.24
C LEU A 133 7.13 5.78 -3.50
N SER A 134 6.27 5.59 -4.49
CA SER A 134 6.28 6.31 -5.79
C SER A 134 5.00 7.13 -6.01
N GLY A 135 4.01 6.50 -6.64
CA GLY A 135 2.71 7.10 -6.95
C GLY A 135 1.96 7.52 -5.68
N GLY A 136 2.14 6.80 -4.59
CA GLY A 136 1.59 7.15 -3.29
C GLY A 136 1.96 8.55 -2.84
N GLN A 137 3.19 8.99 -3.08
CA GLN A 137 3.65 10.35 -2.71
C GLN A 137 2.94 11.43 -3.55
N ILE A 138 2.57 11.12 -4.79
CA ILE A 138 1.76 12.02 -5.62
C ILE A 138 0.33 12.09 -5.07
N LEU A 139 -0.26 10.93 -4.72
CA LEU A 139 -1.59 10.85 -4.12
C LEU A 139 -1.68 11.57 -2.78
N LYS A 140 -0.62 11.51 -1.95
CA LYS A 140 -0.52 12.32 -0.72
C LYS A 140 -0.75 13.78 -0.99
N ASN A 141 0.03 14.37 -1.92
CA ASN A 141 -0.06 15.79 -2.25
C ASN A 141 -1.44 16.19 -2.80
N ILE A 142 -2.05 15.29 -3.57
CA ILE A 142 -3.41 15.51 -4.11
C ILE A 142 -4.43 15.46 -2.97
N ALA A 143 -4.37 14.48 -2.09
CA ALA A 143 -5.27 14.35 -0.94
C ALA A 143 -5.18 15.56 0.00
N GLU A 144 -3.96 15.97 0.34
CA GLU A 144 -3.70 17.13 1.19
C GLU A 144 -4.41 18.38 0.67
N LYS A 145 -4.22 18.68 -0.63
CA LYS A 145 -4.83 19.83 -1.28
C LYS A 145 -6.36 19.69 -1.41
N SER A 146 -6.82 18.53 -1.89
CA SER A 146 -8.24 18.33 -2.21
C SER A 146 -9.12 18.28 -0.96
N LEU A 147 -8.60 17.77 0.16
CA LEU A 147 -9.31 17.65 1.42
C LEU A 147 -9.00 18.80 2.39
N ASN A 148 -8.15 19.75 1.95
CA ASN A 148 -7.69 20.88 2.78
C ASN A 148 -7.14 20.43 4.13
N LEU A 149 -6.30 19.37 4.12
CA LEU A 149 -5.66 18.83 5.30
C LEU A 149 -4.48 19.73 5.71
N ARG A 150 -4.18 19.77 7.01
CA ARG A 150 -3.08 20.56 7.57
C ARG A 150 -2.11 19.66 8.29
N ASP A 151 -0.85 20.04 8.28
CA ASP A 151 0.20 19.42 9.10
C ASP A 151 0.35 17.89 8.94
N GLY A 152 -0.07 17.34 7.77
CA GLY A 152 -0.03 15.91 7.47
C GLY A 152 -1.09 15.07 8.20
N GLU A 153 -2.04 15.68 8.91
CA GLU A 153 -3.12 14.97 9.57
C GLU A 153 -3.97 14.17 8.57
N GLY A 154 -4.22 12.90 8.91
CA GLY A 154 -4.97 11.99 8.03
C GLY A 154 -4.19 11.48 6.82
N LEU A 155 -2.85 11.68 6.77
CA LEU A 155 -1.96 11.30 5.68
C LEU A 155 -0.73 10.51 6.17
N TRP A 156 -0.74 10.01 7.42
CA TRP A 156 0.37 9.24 7.99
C TRP A 156 0.67 7.96 7.22
N PHE A 157 -0.31 7.38 6.55
CA PHE A 157 -0.12 6.25 5.66
C PHE A 157 1.05 6.45 4.68
N TYR A 158 1.23 7.66 4.15
CA TYR A 158 2.27 7.97 3.17
C TYR A 158 3.64 8.30 3.80
N GLU A 159 3.73 8.33 5.13
CA GLU A 159 4.99 8.59 5.83
C GLU A 159 5.74 7.28 6.09
N PHE A 160 6.99 7.25 5.69
CA PHE A 160 7.90 6.12 5.85
C PHE A 160 9.06 6.57 6.74
N GLU A 161 8.84 6.57 8.05
CA GLU A 161 9.74 7.16 9.04
C GLU A 161 11.15 6.56 9.04
N GLY A 162 11.31 5.29 8.63
CA GLY A 162 12.61 4.61 8.52
C GLY A 162 13.27 4.72 7.15
N ILE A 163 12.71 5.48 6.19
CA ILE A 163 13.18 5.55 4.80
C ILE A 163 13.41 7.02 4.41
N GLU A 164 14.65 7.48 4.60
CA GLU A 164 15.02 8.87 4.28
C GLU A 164 15.01 9.14 2.77
N ASP A 165 15.64 8.28 1.98
CA ASP A 165 15.65 8.37 0.52
C ASP A 165 14.82 7.23 -0.11
N LYS A 166 13.55 7.55 -0.41
CA LYS A 166 12.61 6.62 -1.05
C LYS A 166 13.06 6.15 -2.43
N LYS A 167 13.85 6.97 -3.16
CA LYS A 167 14.37 6.59 -4.49
C LYS A 167 15.54 5.61 -4.37
N ALA A 168 16.46 5.88 -3.46
CA ALA A 168 17.57 4.97 -3.17
C ALA A 168 17.05 3.63 -2.62
N PHE A 169 16.10 3.66 -1.68
CA PHE A 169 15.49 2.45 -1.14
C PHE A 169 14.86 1.58 -2.22
N LYS A 170 14.08 2.18 -3.13
CA LYS A 170 13.51 1.47 -4.28
C LYS A 170 14.56 0.88 -5.21
N ALA A 171 15.61 1.62 -5.50
CA ALA A 171 16.69 1.14 -6.37
C ALA A 171 17.36 -0.10 -5.78
N VAL A 172 17.58 -0.14 -4.46
CA VAL A 172 18.09 -1.30 -3.74
C VAL A 172 17.08 -2.45 -3.79
N SER A 173 15.81 -2.20 -3.48
CA SER A 173 14.75 -3.24 -3.54
C SER A 173 14.64 -3.89 -4.92
N TYR A 174 14.78 -3.12 -6.00
CA TYR A 174 14.77 -3.67 -7.37
C TYR A 174 16.01 -4.53 -7.73
N THR A 175 17.08 -4.45 -6.96
CA THR A 175 18.26 -5.30 -7.15
C THR A 175 18.21 -6.58 -6.32
N HIS A 176 17.34 -6.63 -5.30
CA HIS A 176 17.13 -7.81 -4.44
C HIS A 176 15.92 -8.66 -4.89
N LEU A 177 15.04 -8.15 -5.77
CA LEU A 177 13.98 -8.90 -6.46
C LEU A 177 14.54 -9.59 -7.70
#